data_23a3d4fd9649d28fc4e00a2c30d72bb8
#
_entry.id   23a3d4fd9649d28fc4e00a2c30d72bb8
#
_cell.length_a   1.000
_cell.length_b   1.000
_cell.length_c   1.000
_cell.angle_alpha   90.00
_cell.angle_beta   90.00
_cell.angle_gamma   90.00
#
_symmetry.space_group_name_H-M   'P 1'
#
loop_
_entity.id
_entity.type
_entity.pdbx_description
1 polymer ?
#
loop_
_entity_poly.entity_id
_entity_poly.type
_entity_poly.pdbx_seq_one_letter_code
_entity_poly.pdbx_strand_id
1 'polypeptide(L)'
;MSRLENSTKNFVLTLGNNILSSLLGLVSRTVFIYILGSTYLGLAGLLGNVLGFLTISELGIATAIGFSLYKPLAEKDYKSVSALMSVYRKAYVIIGNIVLISGIILFFSLDFFIAPSQQPKGTTFAYFAFLFNTVLGYFLSYKTTLISSDNQAFRLVPINIVMNVMQTVAQIIVLVLFKNYTLYLSVQIVCSFIIMLLQNRYITRKYKEVDFYSKEELKPEQKSSLKRNIGGLIIAKIGDYLVNSTDNLIITKLVTLAATGIYSNYLLIRNMVNGYISTLFASVTAGIGNVVAVESDERKEEVFNIMMFCAYFIYCFEAVCFLCLFNPFIGDIWLGENFTFNTFTVFIIVINNYLTGLRMPLITMKGAAGTYMEDAWIPFAFAIINLVASIILVKWMGVAGVFLGTIVGSLLTADWYRPIIIYHKVFHTSVMKYYKRYIAYIVLGLLNMCIAYVGCELVKIKFVFVGFIVKIIISALVPLIINTALFYRTKEFNALKEMGNRILTKIKSKLSLN
;
A
#
# COMPACT_ATOMS: atom_id res chain seq x y z
N MET A 1 -16.63 24.98 10.56
CA MET A 1 -15.54 24.12 11.04
C MET A 1 -14.24 24.54 10.37
N SER A 2 -13.15 24.67 11.13
CA SER A 2 -11.86 25.03 10.57
C SER A 2 -11.30 23.87 9.73
N ARG A 3 -10.45 24.17 8.72
CA ARG A 3 -9.78 23.13 7.91
C ARG A 3 -8.97 22.15 8.78
N LEU A 4 -8.41 22.63 9.88
CA LEU A 4 -7.66 21.81 10.84
C LEU A 4 -8.56 20.81 11.57
N GLU A 5 -9.77 21.23 11.95
CA GLU A 5 -10.76 20.36 12.61
C GLU A 5 -11.22 19.24 11.68
N ASN A 6 -11.50 19.56 10.42
CA ASN A 6 -11.85 18.57 9.40
C ASN A 6 -10.69 17.58 9.15
N SER A 7 -9.44 18.06 9.11
CA SER A 7 -8.25 17.22 8.94
C SER A 7 -8.08 16.23 10.09
N THR A 8 -8.30 16.68 11.32
CA THR A 8 -8.23 15.81 12.51
C THR A 8 -9.35 14.77 12.50
N LYS A 9 -10.59 15.17 12.16
CA LYS A 9 -11.73 14.24 12.02
C LYS A 9 -11.49 13.22 10.91
N ASN A 10 -10.99 13.66 9.75
CA ASN A 10 -10.59 12.75 8.68
C ASN A 10 -9.60 11.71 9.18
N PHE A 11 -8.54 12.14 9.85
CA PHE A 11 -7.50 11.22 10.33
C PHE A 11 -8.07 10.19 11.31
N VAL A 12 -8.76 10.63 12.36
CA VAL A 12 -9.27 9.73 13.42
C VAL A 12 -10.31 8.76 12.87
N LEU A 13 -11.29 9.26 12.10
CA LEU A 13 -12.36 8.41 11.58
C LEU A 13 -11.86 7.46 10.49
N THR A 14 -10.94 7.89 9.62
CA THR A 14 -10.33 7.02 8.62
C THR A 14 -9.48 5.94 9.27
N LEU A 15 -8.70 6.28 10.31
CA LEU A 15 -7.92 5.32 11.07
C LEU A 15 -8.82 4.27 11.73
N GLY A 16 -9.90 4.70 12.40
CA GLY A 16 -10.88 3.80 13.00
C GLY A 16 -11.54 2.87 11.98
N ASN A 17 -11.93 3.42 10.81
CA ASN A 17 -12.48 2.63 9.72
C ASN A 17 -11.47 1.60 9.18
N ASN A 18 -10.20 1.99 9.04
CA ASN A 18 -9.15 1.08 8.56
C ASN A 18 -8.91 -0.07 9.54
N ILE A 19 -8.89 0.20 10.85
CA ILE A 19 -8.76 -0.82 11.88
C ILE A 19 -9.95 -1.80 11.82
N LEU A 20 -11.17 -1.27 11.80
CA LEU A 20 -12.39 -2.08 11.72
C LEU A 20 -12.41 -2.92 10.44
N SER A 21 -12.13 -2.32 9.29
CA SER A 21 -12.09 -3.03 8.00
C SER A 21 -11.03 -4.13 7.98
N SER A 22 -9.90 -3.89 8.63
CA SER A 22 -8.83 -4.88 8.77
C SER A 22 -9.26 -6.08 9.63
N LEU A 23 -9.93 -5.82 10.76
CA LEU A 23 -10.46 -6.88 11.62
C LEU A 23 -11.57 -7.69 10.91
N LEU A 24 -12.51 -7.00 10.25
CA LEU A 24 -13.54 -7.65 9.44
C LEU A 24 -12.92 -8.47 8.30
N GLY A 25 -11.87 -7.94 7.66
CA GLY A 25 -11.11 -8.63 6.63
C GLY A 25 -10.45 -9.92 7.13
N LEU A 26 -9.86 -9.90 8.33
CA LEU A 26 -9.29 -11.10 8.96
C LEU A 26 -10.37 -12.15 9.23
N VAL A 27 -11.50 -11.76 9.82
CA VAL A 27 -12.61 -12.68 10.12
C VAL A 27 -13.18 -13.29 8.83
N SER A 28 -13.51 -12.45 7.84
CA SER A 28 -14.03 -12.92 6.54
C SER A 28 -13.05 -13.85 5.84
N ARG A 29 -11.76 -13.52 5.87
CA ARG A 29 -10.70 -14.33 5.26
C ARG A 29 -10.53 -15.67 5.95
N THR A 30 -10.64 -15.72 7.27
CA THR A 30 -10.61 -16.96 8.05
C THR A 30 -11.71 -17.91 7.56
N VAL A 31 -12.95 -17.45 7.55
CA VAL A 31 -14.09 -18.26 7.07
C VAL A 31 -13.91 -18.68 5.61
N PHE A 32 -13.45 -17.75 4.78
CA PHE A 32 -13.20 -18.01 3.36
C PHE A 32 -12.20 -19.14 3.14
N ILE A 33 -11.05 -19.10 3.82
CA ILE A 33 -9.98 -20.10 3.66
C ILE A 33 -10.43 -21.48 4.17
N TYR A 34 -11.09 -21.53 5.32
CA TYR A 34 -11.57 -22.81 5.86
C TYR A 34 -12.63 -23.49 4.98
N ILE A 35 -13.41 -22.71 4.23
CA ILE A 35 -14.50 -23.26 3.40
C ILE A 35 -14.05 -23.50 1.95
N LEU A 36 -13.29 -22.58 1.35
CA LEU A 36 -12.95 -22.59 -0.07
C LEU A 36 -11.48 -22.92 -0.34
N GLY A 37 -10.59 -22.74 0.63
CA GLY A 37 -9.16 -23.02 0.51
C GLY A 37 -8.34 -21.89 -0.12
N SER A 38 -7.01 -22.13 -0.18
CA SER A 38 -6.03 -21.15 -0.69
C SER A 38 -6.09 -20.93 -2.20
N THR A 39 -6.59 -21.89 -2.97
CA THR A 39 -6.67 -21.79 -4.44
C THR A 39 -7.61 -20.66 -4.88
N TYR A 40 -8.79 -20.54 -4.27
CA TYR A 40 -9.71 -19.43 -4.57
C TYR A 40 -9.16 -18.08 -4.12
N LEU A 41 -8.38 -18.08 -3.04
CA LEU A 41 -7.71 -16.89 -2.57
C LEU A 41 -6.60 -16.45 -3.54
N GLY A 42 -5.85 -17.42 -4.07
CA GLY A 42 -4.87 -17.19 -5.12
C GLY A 42 -5.52 -16.65 -6.40
N LEU A 43 -6.67 -17.21 -6.79
CA LEU A 43 -7.44 -16.71 -7.93
C LEU A 43 -7.85 -15.25 -7.73
N ALA A 44 -8.38 -14.89 -6.57
CA ALA A 44 -8.75 -13.51 -6.26
C ALA A 44 -7.54 -12.55 -6.33
N GLY A 45 -6.40 -12.97 -5.77
CA GLY A 45 -5.14 -12.20 -5.83
C GLY A 45 -4.63 -12.02 -7.26
N LEU A 46 -4.63 -13.09 -8.06
CA LEU A 46 -4.22 -13.03 -9.46
C LEU A 46 -5.14 -12.12 -10.29
N LEU A 47 -6.45 -12.32 -10.20
CA LEU A 47 -7.43 -11.51 -10.94
C LEU A 47 -7.33 -10.03 -10.56
N GLY A 48 -7.12 -9.73 -9.27
CA GLY A 48 -6.87 -8.38 -8.79
C GLY A 48 -5.65 -7.74 -9.45
N ASN A 49 -4.54 -8.48 -9.62
CA ASN A 49 -3.33 -7.97 -10.28
C ASN A 49 -3.49 -7.88 -11.80
N VAL A 50 -4.05 -8.91 -12.44
CA VAL A 50 -4.25 -8.93 -13.91
C VAL A 50 -5.17 -7.78 -14.35
N LEU A 51 -6.30 -7.60 -13.67
CA LEU A 51 -7.23 -6.51 -13.99
C LEU A 51 -6.73 -5.15 -13.48
N GLY A 52 -5.97 -5.14 -12.38
CA GLY A 52 -5.26 -3.96 -11.90
C GLY A 52 -4.28 -3.39 -12.93
N PHE A 53 -3.66 -4.25 -13.78
CA PHE A 53 -2.85 -3.79 -14.90
C PHE A 53 -3.64 -2.93 -15.89
N LEU A 54 -4.90 -3.23 -16.14
CA LEU A 54 -5.76 -2.43 -17.02
C LEU A 54 -6.07 -1.05 -16.44
N THR A 55 -6.00 -0.90 -15.11
CA THR A 55 -6.27 0.38 -14.44
C THR A 55 -5.09 1.38 -14.54
N ILE A 56 -3.96 0.98 -15.16
CA ILE A 56 -2.84 1.88 -15.45
C ILE A 56 -3.28 3.09 -16.26
N SER A 57 -4.31 2.94 -17.12
CA SER A 57 -4.86 4.04 -17.91
C SER A 57 -5.48 5.18 -17.07
N GLU A 58 -5.81 4.93 -15.80
CA GLU A 58 -6.30 5.95 -14.84
C GLU A 58 -5.17 6.72 -14.16
N LEU A 59 -3.96 6.17 -14.17
CA LEU A 59 -2.87 6.57 -13.30
C LEU A 59 -2.56 8.06 -13.39
N GLY A 60 -2.88 8.76 -12.32
CA GLY A 60 -2.61 10.19 -12.17
C GLY A 60 -3.78 11.13 -12.46
N ILE A 61 -4.81 10.72 -13.18
CA ILE A 61 -5.94 11.63 -13.52
C ILE A 61 -6.68 12.04 -12.25
N ALA A 62 -7.03 11.09 -11.37
CA ALA A 62 -7.67 11.39 -10.08
C ALA A 62 -6.84 12.35 -9.23
N THR A 63 -5.53 12.12 -9.17
CA THR A 63 -4.59 12.96 -8.42
C THR A 63 -4.47 14.35 -9.03
N ALA A 64 -4.33 14.45 -10.35
CA ALA A 64 -4.22 15.72 -11.07
C ALA A 64 -5.50 16.57 -10.94
N ILE A 65 -6.67 15.96 -11.06
CA ILE A 65 -7.97 16.62 -10.85
C ILE A 65 -8.10 17.05 -9.40
N GLY A 66 -7.74 16.18 -8.42
CA GLY A 66 -7.76 16.50 -7.01
C GLY A 66 -6.96 17.77 -6.69
N PHE A 67 -5.73 17.88 -7.20
CA PHE A 67 -4.91 19.09 -7.05
C PHE A 67 -5.56 20.31 -7.69
N SER A 68 -6.14 20.14 -8.89
CA SER A 68 -6.79 21.24 -9.61
C SER A 68 -8.06 21.75 -8.91
N LEU A 69 -8.71 20.90 -8.07
CA LEU A 69 -9.92 21.26 -7.33
C LEU A 69 -9.63 22.10 -6.07
N TYR A 70 -8.41 22.05 -5.48
CA TYR A 70 -8.13 22.72 -4.19
C TYR A 70 -8.38 24.22 -4.22
N LYS A 71 -7.90 24.94 -5.25
CA LYS A 71 -8.06 26.39 -5.37
C LYS A 71 -9.51 26.77 -5.63
N PRO A 72 -10.21 26.24 -6.65
CA PRO A 72 -11.62 26.54 -6.89
C PRO A 72 -12.54 26.27 -5.70
N LEU A 73 -12.30 25.15 -4.97
CA LEU A 73 -13.07 24.83 -3.76
C LEU A 73 -12.82 25.83 -2.63
N ALA A 74 -11.58 26.31 -2.47
CA ALA A 74 -11.24 27.32 -1.48
C ALA A 74 -11.89 28.66 -1.76
N GLU A 75 -11.97 29.05 -3.05
CA GLU A 75 -12.56 30.29 -3.54
C GLU A 75 -14.08 30.19 -3.75
N LYS A 76 -14.67 28.98 -3.55
CA LYS A 76 -16.09 28.69 -3.83
C LYS A 76 -16.49 28.95 -5.30
N ASP A 77 -15.53 28.84 -6.25
CA ASP A 77 -15.77 28.95 -7.68
C ASP A 77 -16.39 27.65 -8.21
N TYR A 78 -17.69 27.48 -7.96
CA TYR A 78 -18.41 26.28 -8.37
C TYR A 78 -18.53 26.11 -9.89
N LYS A 79 -18.32 27.18 -10.68
CA LYS A 79 -18.24 27.09 -12.15
C LYS A 79 -16.99 26.34 -12.57
N SER A 80 -15.83 26.72 -12.06
CA SER A 80 -14.55 26.00 -12.32
C SER A 80 -14.58 24.58 -11.75
N VAL A 81 -15.20 24.35 -10.58
CA VAL A 81 -15.38 23.00 -10.01
C VAL A 81 -16.24 22.15 -10.94
N SER A 82 -17.36 22.69 -11.47
CA SER A 82 -18.25 21.99 -12.39
C SER A 82 -17.56 21.62 -13.71
N ALA A 83 -16.78 22.54 -14.30
CA ALA A 83 -15.99 22.29 -15.49
C ALA A 83 -14.97 21.16 -15.28
N LEU A 84 -14.20 21.20 -14.16
CA LEU A 84 -13.24 20.15 -13.81
C LEU A 84 -13.91 18.80 -13.61
N MET A 85 -15.03 18.74 -12.88
CA MET A 85 -15.76 17.50 -12.61
C MET A 85 -16.42 16.93 -13.87
N SER A 86 -16.87 17.76 -14.79
CA SER A 86 -17.40 17.32 -16.09
C SER A 86 -16.30 16.70 -16.97
N VAL A 87 -15.13 17.32 -17.04
CA VAL A 87 -13.95 16.75 -17.74
C VAL A 87 -13.54 15.42 -17.09
N TYR A 88 -13.50 15.36 -15.76
CA TYR A 88 -13.16 14.14 -15.02
C TYR A 88 -14.13 13.01 -15.31
N ARG A 89 -15.43 13.28 -15.28
CA ARG A 89 -16.48 12.32 -15.65
C ARG A 89 -16.28 11.77 -17.07
N LYS A 90 -16.05 12.67 -18.06
CA LYS A 90 -15.81 12.24 -19.45
C LYS A 90 -14.57 11.35 -19.57
N ALA A 91 -13.47 11.72 -18.90
CA ALA A 91 -12.26 10.92 -18.88
C ALA A 91 -12.52 9.52 -18.27
N TYR A 92 -13.25 9.46 -17.15
CA TYR A 92 -13.55 8.19 -16.48
C TYR A 92 -14.51 7.29 -17.27
N VAL A 93 -15.44 7.87 -18.00
CA VAL A 93 -16.29 7.10 -18.94
C VAL A 93 -15.44 6.49 -20.05
N ILE A 94 -14.51 7.26 -20.63
CA ILE A 94 -13.62 6.75 -21.69
C ILE A 94 -12.72 5.63 -21.13
N ILE A 95 -12.07 5.86 -19.97
CA ILE A 95 -11.20 4.88 -19.33
C ILE A 95 -11.98 3.62 -18.96
N GLY A 96 -13.17 3.75 -18.37
CA GLY A 96 -14.02 2.62 -18.01
C GLY A 96 -14.37 1.74 -19.21
N ASN A 97 -14.65 2.35 -20.37
CA ASN A 97 -14.90 1.62 -21.61
C ASN A 97 -13.62 0.96 -22.16
N ILE A 98 -12.47 1.63 -22.09
CA ILE A 98 -11.16 1.04 -22.46
C ILE A 98 -10.88 -0.18 -21.59
N VAL A 99 -11.03 -0.06 -20.27
CA VAL A 99 -10.82 -1.15 -19.31
C VAL A 99 -11.79 -2.30 -19.58
N LEU A 100 -13.06 -2.02 -19.86
CA LEU A 100 -14.05 -3.04 -20.21
C LEU A 100 -13.64 -3.83 -21.46
N ILE A 101 -13.35 -3.12 -22.56
CA ILE A 101 -12.97 -3.74 -23.84
C ILE A 101 -11.66 -4.53 -23.68
N SER A 102 -10.63 -3.92 -23.10
CA SER A 102 -9.34 -4.57 -22.86
C SER A 102 -9.49 -5.78 -21.92
N GLY A 103 -10.36 -5.69 -20.91
CA GLY A 103 -10.64 -6.79 -20.01
C GLY A 103 -11.34 -7.96 -20.71
N ILE A 104 -12.28 -7.70 -21.63
CA ILE A 104 -12.89 -8.74 -22.43
C ILE A 104 -11.86 -9.43 -23.34
N ILE A 105 -10.97 -8.66 -23.97
CA ILE A 105 -9.88 -9.21 -24.79
C ILE A 105 -8.92 -10.04 -23.94
N LEU A 106 -8.54 -9.55 -22.77
CA LEU A 106 -7.62 -10.22 -21.85
C LEU A 106 -8.18 -11.55 -21.32
N PHE A 107 -9.50 -11.70 -21.24
CA PHE A 107 -10.15 -12.95 -20.83
C PHE A 107 -9.70 -14.14 -21.70
N PHE A 108 -9.56 -13.95 -23.01
CA PHE A 108 -9.09 -15.00 -23.93
C PHE A 108 -7.61 -15.41 -23.70
N SER A 109 -6.87 -14.62 -22.93
CA SER A 109 -5.50 -14.94 -22.52
C SER A 109 -5.42 -15.50 -21.10
N LEU A 110 -6.54 -15.79 -20.45
CA LEU A 110 -6.56 -16.24 -19.04
C LEU A 110 -5.81 -17.55 -18.84
N ASP A 111 -5.88 -18.46 -19.81
CA ASP A 111 -5.18 -19.76 -19.81
C ASP A 111 -3.65 -19.60 -19.84
N PHE A 112 -3.15 -18.47 -20.31
CA PHE A 112 -1.73 -18.15 -20.21
C PHE A 112 -1.30 -17.93 -18.75
N PHE A 113 -2.14 -17.35 -17.90
CA PHE A 113 -1.83 -17.06 -16.50
C PHE A 113 -2.12 -18.24 -15.57
N ILE A 114 -3.23 -18.98 -15.83
CA ILE A 114 -3.65 -20.12 -15.03
C ILE A 114 -3.89 -21.30 -15.97
N ALA A 115 -3.10 -22.36 -15.80
CA ALA A 115 -3.34 -23.58 -16.58
C ALA A 115 -4.78 -24.07 -16.37
N PRO A 116 -5.49 -24.55 -17.41
CA PRO A 116 -6.89 -24.99 -17.30
C PRO A 116 -7.12 -26.03 -16.19
N SER A 117 -6.13 -26.90 -15.97
CA SER A 117 -6.15 -27.92 -14.90
C SER A 117 -6.09 -27.36 -13.47
N GLN A 118 -5.63 -26.13 -13.31
CA GLN A 118 -5.53 -25.43 -12.01
C GLN A 118 -6.66 -24.45 -11.78
N GLN A 119 -7.54 -24.23 -12.75
CA GLN A 119 -8.66 -23.30 -12.61
C GLN A 119 -9.75 -23.91 -11.72
N PRO A 120 -10.08 -23.27 -10.57
CA PRO A 120 -11.17 -23.72 -9.73
C PRO A 120 -12.52 -23.44 -10.38
N LYS A 121 -13.57 -24.13 -9.93
CA LYS A 121 -14.93 -23.93 -10.43
C LYS A 121 -15.36 -22.46 -10.25
N GLY A 122 -15.96 -21.87 -11.29
CA GLY A 122 -16.42 -20.48 -11.25
C GLY A 122 -15.37 -19.44 -11.61
N THR A 123 -14.18 -19.82 -12.12
CA THR A 123 -13.13 -18.89 -12.56
C THR A 123 -13.62 -17.87 -13.57
N THR A 124 -14.40 -18.29 -14.58
CA THR A 124 -14.99 -17.38 -15.58
C THR A 124 -15.90 -16.35 -14.93
N PHE A 125 -16.79 -16.79 -14.04
CA PHE A 125 -17.66 -15.86 -13.32
C PHE A 125 -16.82 -14.89 -12.46
N ALA A 126 -15.81 -15.40 -11.75
CA ALA A 126 -14.92 -14.58 -10.94
C ALA A 126 -14.24 -13.50 -11.79
N TYR A 127 -13.72 -13.86 -12.96
CA TYR A 127 -13.08 -12.91 -13.88
C TYR A 127 -14.02 -11.75 -14.23
N PHE A 128 -15.24 -12.07 -14.73
CA PHE A 128 -16.20 -11.04 -15.10
C PHE A 128 -16.75 -10.27 -13.90
N ALA A 129 -16.85 -10.89 -12.73
CA ALA A 129 -17.22 -10.24 -11.48
C ALA A 129 -16.20 -9.17 -11.06
N PHE A 130 -14.91 -9.49 -11.11
CA PHE A 130 -13.83 -8.54 -10.84
C PHE A 130 -13.77 -7.43 -11.90
N LEU A 131 -13.88 -7.78 -13.18
CA LEU A 131 -13.91 -6.80 -14.28
C LEU A 131 -15.07 -5.83 -14.12
N PHE A 132 -16.27 -6.33 -13.86
CA PHE A 132 -17.47 -5.52 -13.66
C PHE A 132 -17.32 -4.57 -12.46
N ASN A 133 -16.81 -5.07 -11.33
CA ASN A 133 -16.57 -4.24 -10.15
C ASN A 133 -15.56 -3.12 -10.43
N THR A 134 -14.49 -3.42 -11.18
CA THR A 134 -13.50 -2.44 -11.62
C THR A 134 -14.12 -1.36 -12.50
N VAL A 135 -14.89 -1.76 -13.49
CA VAL A 135 -15.56 -0.82 -14.43
C VAL A 135 -16.60 0.04 -13.71
N LEU A 136 -17.38 -0.55 -12.79
CA LEU A 136 -18.34 0.22 -11.96
C LEU A 136 -17.64 1.32 -11.17
N GLY A 137 -16.43 1.04 -10.66
CA GLY A 137 -15.61 2.04 -9.96
C GLY A 137 -15.41 3.30 -10.81
N TYR A 138 -15.11 3.15 -12.10
CA TYR A 138 -14.95 4.30 -13.00
C TYR A 138 -16.24 5.09 -13.19
N PHE A 139 -17.36 4.44 -13.40
CA PHE A 139 -18.60 5.16 -13.66
C PHE A 139 -19.21 5.84 -12.43
N LEU A 140 -18.98 5.30 -11.24
CA LEU A 140 -19.69 5.75 -10.04
C LEU A 140 -18.80 6.48 -9.03
N SER A 141 -17.51 6.17 -8.94
CA SER A 141 -16.66 6.66 -7.83
C SER A 141 -15.94 7.99 -8.13
N TYR A 142 -15.98 8.53 -9.35
CA TYR A 142 -15.27 9.77 -9.69
C TYR A 142 -15.63 10.97 -8.79
N LYS A 143 -16.85 11.00 -8.24
CA LYS A 143 -17.29 12.08 -7.35
C LYS A 143 -16.60 12.06 -5.99
N THR A 144 -16.05 10.91 -5.55
CA THR A 144 -15.36 10.80 -4.25
C THR A 144 -14.12 11.67 -4.20
N THR A 145 -13.47 11.94 -5.35
CA THR A 145 -12.35 12.89 -5.45
C THR A 145 -12.75 14.30 -5.05
N LEU A 146 -13.96 14.75 -5.38
CA LEU A 146 -14.46 16.08 -5.00
C LEU A 146 -14.52 16.24 -3.48
N ILE A 147 -15.19 15.30 -2.78
CA ILE A 147 -15.34 15.38 -1.31
C ILE A 147 -14.00 15.19 -0.59
N SER A 148 -13.08 14.41 -1.17
CA SER A 148 -11.71 14.23 -0.64
C SER A 148 -10.89 15.52 -0.80
N SER A 149 -10.97 16.19 -1.95
CA SER A 149 -10.30 17.47 -2.20
C SER A 149 -10.84 18.60 -1.34
N ASP A 150 -12.13 18.55 -0.94
CA ASP A 150 -12.75 19.47 0.03
C ASP A 150 -12.42 19.10 1.50
N ASN A 151 -11.55 18.12 1.71
CA ASN A 151 -11.15 17.64 3.04
C ASN A 151 -12.34 17.18 3.93
N GLN A 152 -13.36 16.59 3.30
CA GLN A 152 -14.59 16.13 3.95
C GLN A 152 -14.88 14.64 3.74
N ALA A 153 -13.87 13.84 3.37
CA ALA A 153 -13.99 12.40 3.14
C ALA A 153 -14.52 11.64 4.38
N PHE A 154 -14.27 12.16 5.60
CA PHE A 154 -14.79 11.58 6.85
C PHE A 154 -16.31 11.40 6.88
N ARG A 155 -17.04 12.18 6.08
CA ARG A 155 -18.52 12.08 6.00
C ARG A 155 -18.98 10.81 5.27
N LEU A 156 -18.11 10.17 4.51
CA LEU A 156 -18.41 8.89 3.86
C LEU A 156 -18.11 7.69 4.77
N VAL A 157 -17.34 7.90 5.84
CA VAL A 157 -16.91 6.84 6.76
C VAL A 157 -18.09 6.05 7.36
N PRO A 158 -19.19 6.67 7.84
CA PRO A 158 -20.32 5.90 8.34
C PRO A 158 -20.95 4.98 7.29
N ILE A 159 -21.07 5.45 6.03
CA ILE A 159 -21.57 4.62 4.92
C ILE A 159 -20.63 3.42 4.71
N ASN A 160 -19.31 3.66 4.71
CA ASN A 160 -18.32 2.61 4.53
C ASN A 160 -18.39 1.56 5.65
N ILE A 161 -18.45 1.99 6.91
CA ILE A 161 -18.54 1.09 8.07
C ILE A 161 -19.76 0.20 7.96
N VAL A 162 -20.95 0.78 7.80
CA VAL A 162 -22.20 0.03 7.73
C VAL A 162 -22.17 -0.99 6.58
N MET A 163 -21.74 -0.55 5.41
CA MET A 163 -21.71 -1.41 4.22
C MET A 163 -20.64 -2.49 4.31
N ASN A 164 -19.46 -2.21 4.88
CA ASN A 164 -18.42 -3.21 5.09
C ASN A 164 -18.88 -4.29 6.08
N VAL A 165 -19.54 -3.90 7.17
CA VAL A 165 -20.11 -4.87 8.13
C VAL A 165 -21.19 -5.72 7.45
N MET A 166 -22.14 -5.10 6.75
CA MET A 166 -23.21 -5.82 6.03
C MET A 166 -22.64 -6.78 4.99
N GLN A 167 -21.69 -6.34 4.18
CA GLN A 167 -21.01 -7.17 3.20
C GLN A 167 -20.33 -8.37 3.85
N THR A 168 -19.53 -8.14 4.90
CA THR A 168 -18.81 -9.19 5.60
C THR A 168 -19.77 -10.23 6.19
N VAL A 169 -20.83 -9.78 6.87
CA VAL A 169 -21.83 -10.67 7.45
C VAL A 169 -22.54 -11.47 6.36
N ALA A 170 -23.01 -10.83 5.28
CA ALA A 170 -23.67 -11.51 4.19
C ALA A 170 -22.76 -12.52 3.49
N GLN A 171 -21.49 -12.17 3.26
CA GLN A 171 -20.50 -13.07 2.67
C GLN A 171 -20.23 -14.29 3.57
N ILE A 172 -20.11 -14.11 4.89
CA ILE A 172 -19.93 -15.21 5.84
C ILE A 172 -21.16 -16.13 5.83
N ILE A 173 -22.37 -15.58 5.88
CA ILE A 173 -23.61 -16.37 5.82
C ILE A 173 -23.65 -17.22 4.55
N VAL A 174 -23.38 -16.61 3.39
CA VAL A 174 -23.36 -17.31 2.11
C VAL A 174 -22.30 -18.42 2.07
N LEU A 175 -21.11 -18.16 2.60
CA LEU A 175 -20.05 -19.17 2.63
C LEU A 175 -20.42 -20.35 3.55
N VAL A 176 -20.96 -20.09 4.73
CA VAL A 176 -21.33 -21.14 5.69
C VAL A 176 -22.48 -21.99 5.17
N LEU A 177 -23.51 -21.35 4.57
CA LEU A 177 -24.72 -22.07 4.11
C LEU A 177 -24.51 -22.77 2.77
N PHE A 178 -23.86 -22.12 1.81
CA PHE A 178 -23.83 -22.60 0.41
C PHE A 178 -22.47 -23.09 -0.04
N LYS A 179 -21.38 -22.76 0.66
CA LYS A 179 -19.98 -23.12 0.31
C LYS A 179 -19.65 -22.80 -1.16
N ASN A 180 -20.16 -21.70 -1.68
CA ASN A 180 -20.13 -21.36 -3.08
C ASN A 180 -19.43 -20.02 -3.33
N TYR A 181 -18.32 -20.07 -4.09
CA TYR A 181 -17.53 -18.88 -4.42
C TYR A 181 -18.27 -17.89 -5.31
N THR A 182 -19.08 -18.38 -6.26
CA THR A 182 -19.87 -17.51 -7.16
C THR A 182 -20.86 -16.66 -6.38
N LEU A 183 -21.59 -17.26 -5.43
CA LEU A 183 -22.52 -16.52 -4.57
C LEU A 183 -21.79 -15.52 -3.66
N TYR A 184 -20.63 -15.89 -3.13
CA TYR A 184 -19.77 -14.99 -2.34
C TYR A 184 -19.40 -13.73 -3.13
N LEU A 185 -18.97 -13.89 -4.39
CA LEU A 185 -18.65 -12.77 -5.28
C LEU A 185 -19.88 -11.97 -5.68
N SER A 186 -21.01 -12.61 -5.87
CA SER A 186 -22.28 -11.91 -6.17
C SER A 186 -22.67 -10.97 -5.05
N VAL A 187 -22.55 -11.39 -3.79
CA VAL A 187 -22.76 -10.52 -2.62
C VAL A 187 -21.78 -9.33 -2.66
N GLN A 188 -20.51 -9.59 -2.97
CA GLN A 188 -19.50 -8.52 -3.07
C GLN A 188 -19.90 -7.47 -4.11
N ILE A 189 -20.29 -7.90 -5.32
CA ILE A 189 -20.68 -6.98 -6.40
C ILE A 189 -21.88 -6.14 -5.99
N VAL A 190 -22.93 -6.78 -5.45
CA VAL A 190 -24.15 -6.09 -5.02
C VAL A 190 -23.84 -5.06 -3.94
N CYS A 191 -23.08 -5.43 -2.91
CA CYS A 191 -22.69 -4.50 -1.85
C CYS A 191 -21.81 -3.37 -2.37
N SER A 192 -20.82 -3.65 -3.25
CA SER A 192 -19.99 -2.64 -3.89
C SER A 192 -20.82 -1.65 -4.72
N PHE A 193 -21.78 -2.14 -5.46
CA PHE A 193 -22.71 -1.30 -6.23
C PHE A 193 -23.54 -0.39 -5.32
N ILE A 194 -24.13 -0.95 -4.26
CA ILE A 194 -24.93 -0.18 -3.30
C ILE A 194 -24.11 0.91 -2.62
N ILE A 195 -22.89 0.59 -2.16
CA ILE A 195 -22.02 1.59 -1.50
C ILE A 195 -21.68 2.74 -2.45
N MET A 196 -21.34 2.42 -3.71
CA MET A 196 -21.04 3.43 -4.72
C MET A 196 -22.25 4.32 -5.02
N LEU A 197 -23.45 3.75 -5.09
CA LEU A 197 -24.69 4.50 -5.27
C LEU A 197 -24.98 5.43 -4.07
N LEU A 198 -24.83 4.92 -2.85
CA LEU A 198 -25.06 5.71 -1.62
C LEU A 198 -24.08 6.87 -1.54
N GLN A 199 -22.79 6.63 -1.80
CA GLN A 199 -21.77 7.67 -1.84
C GLN A 199 -22.06 8.71 -2.92
N ASN A 200 -22.37 8.26 -4.13
CA ASN A 200 -22.71 9.14 -5.26
C ASN A 200 -23.90 10.04 -4.92
N ARG A 201 -25.00 9.45 -4.38
CA ARG A 201 -26.20 10.19 -3.97
C ARG A 201 -25.91 11.19 -2.84
N TYR A 202 -25.09 10.79 -1.85
CA TYR A 202 -24.69 11.68 -0.77
C TYR A 202 -23.90 12.88 -1.30
N ILE A 203 -22.88 12.65 -2.13
CA ILE A 203 -22.03 13.71 -2.69
C ILE A 203 -22.85 14.65 -3.56
N THR A 204 -23.71 14.13 -4.44
CA THR A 204 -24.58 14.95 -5.30
C THR A 204 -25.53 15.83 -4.49
N ARG A 205 -26.08 15.30 -3.38
CA ARG A 205 -26.95 16.10 -2.49
C ARG A 205 -26.20 17.17 -1.72
N LYS A 206 -24.95 16.91 -1.41
CA LYS A 206 -24.12 17.84 -0.64
C LYS A 206 -23.60 19.00 -1.50
N TYR A 207 -23.19 18.74 -2.72
CA TYR A 207 -22.65 19.73 -3.65
C TYR A 207 -23.68 20.07 -4.73
N LYS A 208 -24.80 20.68 -4.30
CA LYS A 208 -25.91 21.06 -5.20
C LYS A 208 -25.52 22.12 -6.22
N GLU A 209 -24.54 22.95 -5.89
CA GLU A 209 -24.01 24.01 -6.76
C GLU A 209 -23.10 23.48 -7.86
N VAL A 210 -22.66 22.21 -7.78
CA VAL A 210 -21.76 21.60 -8.75
C VAL A 210 -22.55 20.83 -9.80
N ASP A 211 -22.50 21.29 -11.04
CA ASP A 211 -23.04 20.56 -12.18
C ASP A 211 -22.00 19.60 -12.76
N PHE A 212 -22.20 18.29 -12.51
CA PHE A 212 -21.34 17.22 -13.01
C PHE A 212 -21.44 16.98 -14.53
N TYR A 213 -22.38 17.61 -15.19
CA TYR A 213 -22.65 17.52 -16.62
C TYR A 213 -22.41 18.87 -17.35
N SER A 214 -21.78 19.80 -16.67
CA SER A 214 -21.50 21.14 -17.22
C SER A 214 -20.85 21.08 -18.59
N LYS A 215 -21.25 22.00 -19.45
CA LYS A 215 -20.67 22.25 -20.76
C LYS A 215 -19.58 23.34 -20.73
N GLU A 216 -19.34 23.94 -19.57
CA GLU A 216 -18.32 24.96 -19.42
C GLU A 216 -16.93 24.39 -19.75
N GLU A 217 -16.14 25.14 -20.49
CA GLU A 217 -14.76 24.77 -20.84
C GLU A 217 -13.79 25.20 -19.73
N LEU A 218 -12.75 24.41 -19.56
CA LEU A 218 -11.63 24.76 -18.67
C LEU A 218 -10.90 25.98 -19.24
N LYS A 219 -10.51 26.90 -18.35
CA LYS A 219 -9.60 27.99 -18.70
C LYS A 219 -8.32 27.44 -19.33
N PRO A 220 -7.71 28.10 -20.33
CA PRO A 220 -6.51 27.60 -21.01
C PRO A 220 -5.38 27.21 -20.05
N GLU A 221 -5.17 28.01 -19.01
CA GLU A 221 -4.17 27.77 -17.96
C GLU A 221 -4.45 26.47 -17.16
N GLN A 222 -5.71 26.23 -16.81
CA GLN A 222 -6.13 25.01 -16.10
C GLN A 222 -5.95 23.78 -16.99
N LYS A 223 -6.27 23.88 -18.27
CA LYS A 223 -6.10 22.80 -19.26
C LYS A 223 -4.63 22.44 -19.46
N SER A 224 -3.74 23.44 -19.56
CA SER A 224 -2.29 23.24 -19.69
C SER A 224 -1.68 22.61 -18.45
N SER A 225 -2.02 23.14 -17.25
CA SER A 225 -1.56 22.60 -15.96
C SER A 225 -2.02 21.15 -15.76
N LEU A 226 -3.29 20.85 -16.07
CA LEU A 226 -3.85 19.50 -15.96
C LEU A 226 -3.12 18.51 -16.87
N LYS A 227 -2.89 18.85 -18.16
CA LYS A 227 -2.14 18.00 -19.09
C LYS A 227 -0.73 17.69 -18.62
N ARG A 228 0.00 18.72 -18.15
CA ARG A 228 1.37 18.56 -17.64
C ARG A 228 1.42 17.66 -16.42
N ASN A 229 0.50 17.85 -15.47
CA ASN A 229 0.43 17.06 -14.25
C ASN A 229 0.08 15.59 -14.53
N ILE A 230 -0.88 15.32 -15.43
CA ILE A 230 -1.25 13.95 -15.83
C ILE A 230 -0.05 13.23 -16.45
N GLY A 231 0.66 13.85 -17.40
CA GLY A 231 1.79 13.21 -18.08
C GLY A 231 2.90 12.76 -17.12
N GLY A 232 3.29 13.62 -16.17
CA GLY A 232 4.31 13.28 -15.17
C GLY A 232 3.87 12.16 -14.22
N LEU A 233 2.59 12.18 -13.82
CA LEU A 233 2.05 11.18 -12.89
C LEU A 233 1.89 9.80 -13.54
N ILE A 234 1.53 9.72 -14.83
CA ILE A 234 1.39 8.45 -15.55
C ILE A 234 2.72 7.67 -15.54
N ILE A 235 3.82 8.34 -15.90
CA ILE A 235 5.15 7.71 -15.98
C ILE A 235 5.55 7.13 -14.62
N ALA A 236 5.41 7.91 -13.55
CA ALA A 236 5.74 7.48 -12.19
C ALA A 236 4.90 6.28 -11.76
N LYS A 237 3.62 6.29 -12.05
CA LYS A 237 2.66 5.24 -11.65
C LYS A 237 2.82 3.94 -12.44
N ILE A 238 3.12 4.00 -13.74
CA ILE A 238 3.43 2.80 -14.54
C ILE A 238 4.63 2.07 -13.91
N GLY A 239 5.67 2.81 -13.55
CA GLY A 239 6.84 2.24 -12.89
C GLY A 239 6.49 1.56 -11.56
N ASP A 240 5.75 2.24 -10.69
CA ASP A 240 5.33 1.68 -9.40
C ASP A 240 4.48 0.41 -9.57
N TYR A 241 3.60 0.38 -10.56
CA TYR A 241 2.74 -0.77 -10.81
C TYR A 241 3.53 -1.99 -11.31
N LEU A 242 4.43 -1.77 -12.28
CA LEU A 242 5.29 -2.84 -12.82
C LEU A 242 6.14 -3.50 -11.73
N VAL A 243 6.61 -2.72 -10.77
CA VAL A 243 7.40 -3.21 -9.63
C VAL A 243 6.58 -4.09 -8.69
N ASN A 244 5.32 -3.71 -8.40
CA ASN A 244 4.55 -4.35 -7.32
C ASN A 244 3.63 -5.48 -7.76
N SER A 245 3.35 -5.64 -9.05
CA SER A 245 2.31 -6.56 -9.53
C SER A 245 2.85 -7.84 -10.18
N THR A 246 4.14 -7.87 -10.54
CA THR A 246 4.74 -9.00 -11.25
C THR A 246 4.94 -10.24 -10.37
N ASP A 247 5.21 -10.06 -9.08
CA ASP A 247 5.51 -11.16 -8.16
C ASP A 247 4.37 -12.20 -8.11
N ASN A 248 3.11 -11.75 -7.94
CA ASN A 248 1.96 -12.65 -7.91
C ASN A 248 1.75 -13.39 -9.23
N LEU A 249 2.03 -12.75 -10.38
CA LEU A 249 1.93 -13.37 -11.70
C LEU A 249 2.98 -14.49 -11.86
N ILE A 250 4.22 -14.22 -11.43
CA ILE A 250 5.33 -15.18 -11.50
C ILE A 250 5.05 -16.36 -10.57
N ILE A 251 4.63 -16.12 -9.33
CA ILE A 251 4.29 -17.17 -8.35
C ILE A 251 3.15 -18.04 -8.91
N THR A 252 2.08 -17.45 -9.44
CA THR A 252 0.97 -18.21 -10.02
C THR A 252 1.40 -19.07 -11.20
N LYS A 253 2.18 -18.50 -12.12
CA LYS A 253 2.56 -19.16 -13.37
C LYS A 253 3.64 -20.23 -13.19
N LEU A 254 4.65 -19.96 -12.36
CA LEU A 254 5.86 -20.78 -12.26
C LEU A 254 5.94 -21.62 -10.98
N VAL A 255 5.09 -21.33 -9.98
CA VAL A 255 4.95 -22.16 -8.76
C VAL A 255 3.57 -22.79 -8.75
N THR A 256 2.58 -22.16 -8.13
CA THR A 256 1.18 -22.59 -8.13
C THR A 256 0.22 -21.45 -7.77
N LEU A 257 -1.05 -21.58 -8.18
CA LEU A 257 -2.12 -20.68 -7.75
C LEU A 257 -2.32 -20.72 -6.22
N ALA A 258 -2.20 -21.90 -5.60
CA ALA A 258 -2.29 -22.08 -4.15
C ALA A 258 -1.17 -21.33 -3.41
N ALA A 259 0.07 -21.33 -3.92
CA ALA A 259 1.18 -20.57 -3.34
C ALA A 259 0.90 -19.07 -3.34
N THR A 260 0.28 -18.53 -4.40
CA THR A 260 -0.17 -17.14 -4.44
C THR A 260 -1.22 -16.86 -3.35
N GLY A 261 -2.13 -17.83 -3.11
CA GLY A 261 -3.10 -17.77 -2.02
C GLY A 261 -2.44 -17.74 -0.64
N ILE A 262 -1.46 -18.60 -0.41
CA ILE A 262 -0.67 -18.62 0.84
C ILE A 262 0.06 -17.29 1.03
N TYR A 263 0.78 -16.82 0.01
CA TYR A 263 1.49 -15.53 0.05
C TYR A 263 0.57 -14.36 0.38
N SER A 264 -0.66 -14.38 -0.11
CA SER A 264 -1.62 -13.32 0.15
C SER A 264 -1.98 -13.17 1.64
N ASN A 265 -1.76 -14.19 2.49
CA ASN A 265 -1.94 -14.09 3.95
C ASN A 265 -0.83 -13.23 4.58
N TYR A 266 0.41 -13.44 4.16
CA TYR A 266 1.55 -12.61 4.59
C TYR A 266 1.38 -11.17 4.10
N LEU A 267 0.93 -10.99 2.85
CA LEU A 267 0.64 -9.67 2.28
C LEU A 267 -0.43 -8.91 3.06
N LEU A 268 -1.49 -9.58 3.50
CA LEU A 268 -2.56 -8.94 4.28
C LEU A 268 -1.98 -8.30 5.54
N ILE A 269 -1.23 -9.07 6.34
CA ILE A 269 -0.64 -8.59 7.60
C ILE A 269 0.38 -7.49 7.31
N ARG A 270 1.28 -7.71 6.34
CA ARG A 270 2.28 -6.72 5.93
C ARG A 270 1.64 -5.40 5.50
N ASN A 271 0.61 -5.45 4.66
CA ASN A 271 -0.04 -4.24 4.15
C ASN A 271 -0.79 -3.47 5.23
N MET A 272 -1.37 -4.18 6.23
CA MET A 272 -1.95 -3.52 7.40
C MET A 272 -0.90 -2.69 8.16
N VAL A 273 0.24 -3.30 8.51
CA VAL A 273 1.31 -2.62 9.26
C VAL A 273 1.93 -1.49 8.43
N ASN A 274 2.31 -1.78 7.19
CA ASN A 274 2.90 -0.79 6.29
C ASN A 274 1.95 0.39 5.97
N GLY A 275 0.64 0.17 5.98
CA GLY A 275 -0.36 1.23 5.85
C GLY A 275 -0.27 2.27 6.97
N TYR A 276 -0.07 1.83 8.21
CA TYR A 276 0.14 2.73 9.35
C TYR A 276 1.50 3.44 9.27
N ILE A 277 2.56 2.71 8.95
CA ILE A 277 3.91 3.28 8.79
C ILE A 277 3.94 4.34 7.68
N SER A 278 3.33 4.07 6.53
CA SER A 278 3.24 5.03 5.41
C SER A 278 2.51 6.30 5.80
N THR A 279 1.48 6.20 6.63
CA THR A 279 0.74 7.37 7.14
C THR A 279 1.64 8.25 8.02
N LEU A 280 2.53 7.65 8.83
CA LEU A 280 3.51 8.40 9.63
C LEU A 280 4.47 9.17 8.72
N PHE A 281 5.06 8.54 7.70
CA PHE A 281 5.96 9.22 6.76
C PHE A 281 5.26 10.29 5.93
N ALA A 282 4.02 10.04 5.48
CA ALA A 282 3.22 11.03 4.75
C ALA A 282 2.94 12.29 5.58
N SER A 283 2.76 12.15 6.90
CA SER A 283 2.47 13.29 7.79
C SER A 283 3.62 14.29 7.90
N VAL A 284 4.87 13.87 7.67
CA VAL A 284 6.06 14.74 7.76
C VAL A 284 6.50 15.28 6.38
N THR A 285 5.95 14.76 5.29
CA THR A 285 6.36 15.12 3.91
C THR A 285 6.24 16.62 3.63
N ALA A 286 5.16 17.27 4.09
CA ALA A 286 4.98 18.71 3.91
C ALA A 286 6.04 19.53 4.65
N GLY A 287 6.42 19.12 5.87
CA GLY A 287 7.51 19.75 6.63
C GLY A 287 8.86 19.62 5.94
N ILE A 288 9.13 18.45 5.34
CA ILE A 288 10.35 18.19 4.57
C ILE A 288 10.39 19.07 3.31
N GLY A 289 9.25 19.27 2.63
CA GLY A 289 9.16 20.20 1.49
C GLY A 289 9.61 21.60 1.86
N ASN A 290 9.20 22.12 3.03
CA ASN A 290 9.68 23.42 3.53
C ASN A 290 11.19 23.40 3.81
N VAL A 291 11.73 22.36 4.43
CA VAL A 291 13.17 22.23 4.69
C VAL A 291 13.97 22.25 3.37
N VAL A 292 13.52 21.49 2.37
CA VAL A 292 14.17 21.45 1.05
C VAL A 292 14.15 22.81 0.37
N ALA A 293 13.10 23.61 0.55
CA ALA A 293 12.92 24.90 -0.11
C ALA A 293 13.75 26.04 0.49
N VAL A 294 13.94 26.05 1.84
CA VAL A 294 14.47 27.25 2.52
C VAL A 294 15.74 27.00 3.36
N GLU A 295 16.06 25.75 3.70
CA GLU A 295 17.16 25.44 4.60
C GLU A 295 18.49 25.20 3.86
N SER A 296 19.61 25.27 4.60
CA SER A 296 20.96 24.95 4.06
C SER A 296 21.09 23.46 3.73
N ASP A 297 22.06 23.14 2.89
CA ASP A 297 22.31 21.75 2.45
C ASP A 297 22.68 20.84 3.62
N GLU A 298 23.43 21.37 4.60
CA GLU A 298 23.78 20.65 5.84
C GLU A 298 22.52 20.31 6.65
N ARG A 299 21.58 21.25 6.75
CA ARG A 299 20.32 21.03 7.48
C ARG A 299 19.42 20.05 6.75
N LYS A 300 19.35 20.08 5.41
CA LYS A 300 18.64 19.08 4.59
C LYS A 300 19.22 17.69 4.81
N GLU A 301 20.57 17.54 4.80
CA GLU A 301 21.26 16.27 5.05
C GLU A 301 21.00 15.79 6.49
N GLU A 302 21.01 16.68 7.49
CA GLU A 302 20.70 16.34 8.87
C GLU A 302 19.29 15.80 9.03
N VAL A 303 18.28 16.48 8.49
CA VAL A 303 16.87 16.02 8.51
C VAL A 303 16.71 14.69 7.79
N PHE A 304 17.37 14.50 6.66
CA PHE A 304 17.39 13.23 5.95
C PHE A 304 18.00 12.11 6.80
N ASN A 305 19.09 12.37 7.51
CA ASN A 305 19.73 11.39 8.39
C ASN A 305 18.84 10.97 9.56
N ILE A 306 18.07 11.92 10.14
CA ILE A 306 17.07 11.61 11.17
C ILE A 306 15.97 10.72 10.57
N MET A 307 15.49 11.02 9.36
CA MET A 307 14.49 10.19 8.68
C MET A 307 15.01 8.79 8.37
N MET A 308 16.26 8.66 7.92
CA MET A 308 16.94 7.38 7.70
C MET A 308 17.01 6.55 8.99
N PHE A 309 17.34 7.18 10.10
CA PHE A 309 17.36 6.52 11.41
C PHE A 309 15.95 6.09 11.85
N CYS A 310 14.93 6.96 11.69
CA CYS A 310 13.55 6.62 12.00
C CYS A 310 13.05 5.44 11.14
N ALA A 311 13.36 5.44 9.84
CA ALA A 311 13.02 4.34 8.95
C ALA A 311 13.71 3.04 9.39
N TYR A 312 15.03 3.10 9.66
CA TYR A 312 15.77 1.95 10.18
C TYR A 312 15.12 1.41 11.46
N PHE A 313 14.84 2.26 12.44
CA PHE A 313 14.30 1.85 13.73
C PHE A 313 12.93 1.16 13.60
N ILE A 314 12.03 1.76 12.81
CA ILE A 314 10.67 1.25 12.59
C ILE A 314 10.71 -0.06 11.78
N TYR A 315 11.40 -0.09 10.65
CA TYR A 315 11.41 -1.25 9.77
C TYR A 315 12.30 -2.40 10.30
N CYS A 316 13.32 -2.12 11.11
CA CYS A 316 14.05 -3.15 11.85
C CYS A 316 13.14 -3.84 12.88
N PHE A 317 12.38 -3.06 13.64
CA PHE A 317 11.39 -3.58 14.58
C PHE A 317 10.33 -4.43 13.86
N GLU A 318 9.77 -3.92 12.76
CA GLU A 318 8.80 -4.63 11.93
C GLU A 318 9.38 -5.95 11.39
N ALA A 319 10.60 -5.92 10.83
CA ALA A 319 11.25 -7.09 10.26
C ALA A 319 11.51 -8.18 11.31
N VAL A 320 11.95 -7.81 12.49
CA VAL A 320 12.13 -8.75 13.61
C VAL A 320 10.79 -9.37 14.00
N CYS A 321 9.74 -8.55 14.18
CA CYS A 321 8.41 -9.04 14.51
C CYS A 321 7.87 -9.97 13.41
N PHE A 322 7.99 -9.61 12.14
CA PHE A 322 7.50 -10.44 11.04
C PHE A 322 8.24 -11.77 10.95
N LEU A 323 9.57 -11.78 11.08
CA LEU A 323 10.34 -13.03 11.03
C LEU A 323 9.98 -13.99 12.16
N CYS A 324 9.83 -13.46 13.38
CA CYS A 324 9.55 -14.27 14.57
C CYS A 324 8.08 -14.69 14.70
N LEU A 325 7.13 -13.91 14.15
CA LEU A 325 5.71 -14.07 14.44
C LEU A 325 4.87 -14.51 13.25
N PHE A 326 5.29 -14.36 12.00
CA PHE A 326 4.47 -14.71 10.84
C PHE A 326 4.04 -16.18 10.85
N ASN A 327 4.99 -17.12 10.89
CA ASN A 327 4.67 -18.53 10.89
C ASN A 327 3.95 -18.98 12.15
N PRO A 328 4.39 -18.60 13.38
CA PRO A 328 3.61 -18.91 14.58
C PRO A 328 2.19 -18.35 14.57
N PHE A 329 1.98 -17.14 14.04
CA PHE A 329 0.64 -16.58 13.94
C PHE A 329 -0.21 -17.29 12.89
N ILE A 330 0.31 -17.43 11.66
CA ILE A 330 -0.46 -18.02 10.56
C ILE A 330 -0.66 -19.52 10.76
N GLY A 331 0.40 -20.23 11.20
CA GLY A 331 0.41 -21.69 11.35
C GLY A 331 -0.24 -22.17 12.65
N ASP A 332 0.22 -21.65 13.79
CA ASP A 332 -0.17 -22.22 15.07
C ASP A 332 -1.50 -21.64 15.61
N ILE A 333 -1.80 -20.36 15.26
CA ILE A 333 -2.96 -19.65 15.85
C ILE A 333 -4.10 -19.48 14.86
N TRP A 334 -3.79 -19.11 13.59
CA TRP A 334 -4.82 -18.62 12.69
C TRP A 334 -5.35 -19.68 11.71
N LEU A 335 -4.50 -20.20 10.80
CA LEU A 335 -4.96 -20.99 9.64
C LEU A 335 -4.46 -22.44 9.62
N GLY A 336 -3.39 -22.74 10.33
CA GLY A 336 -2.72 -24.04 10.30
C GLY A 336 -1.45 -24.06 9.44
N GLU A 337 -0.58 -25.04 9.69
CA GLU A 337 0.76 -25.16 9.09
C GLU A 337 0.73 -25.24 7.55
N ASN A 338 -0.32 -25.81 6.96
CA ASN A 338 -0.50 -25.91 5.50
C ASN A 338 -0.60 -24.54 4.80
N PHE A 339 -0.80 -23.45 5.54
CA PHE A 339 -0.91 -22.09 5.04
C PHE A 339 0.34 -21.25 5.31
N THR A 340 1.44 -21.89 5.66
CA THR A 340 2.74 -21.25 5.90
C THR A 340 3.76 -21.59 4.83
N PHE A 341 4.74 -20.71 4.66
CA PHE A 341 5.96 -21.02 3.93
C PHE A 341 7.06 -21.49 4.88
N ASN A 342 8.09 -22.16 4.35
CA ASN A 342 9.28 -22.46 5.12
C ASN A 342 9.97 -21.16 5.61
N THR A 343 10.70 -21.27 6.71
CA THR A 343 11.37 -20.12 7.35
C THR A 343 12.27 -19.33 6.41
N PHE A 344 12.96 -20.02 5.49
CA PHE A 344 13.82 -19.35 4.52
C PHE A 344 13.02 -18.44 3.58
N THR A 345 11.88 -18.90 3.06
CA THR A 345 10.99 -18.08 2.22
C THR A 345 10.46 -16.87 2.99
N VAL A 346 10.05 -17.08 4.25
CA VAL A 346 9.59 -15.98 5.10
C VAL A 346 10.72 -14.97 5.36
N PHE A 347 11.93 -15.44 5.64
CA PHE A 347 13.09 -14.59 5.80
C PHE A 347 13.34 -13.70 4.57
N ILE A 348 13.28 -14.26 3.36
CA ILE A 348 13.46 -13.48 2.12
C ILE A 348 12.33 -12.45 1.92
N ILE A 349 11.08 -12.81 2.20
CA ILE A 349 9.94 -11.88 2.16
C ILE A 349 10.16 -10.71 3.14
N VAL A 350 10.61 -11.01 4.36
CA VAL A 350 10.88 -10.02 5.41
C VAL A 350 12.04 -9.11 5.04
N ILE A 351 13.15 -9.66 4.52
CA ILE A 351 14.30 -8.86 4.04
C ILE A 351 13.87 -7.93 2.91
N ASN A 352 13.10 -8.42 1.94
CA ASN A 352 12.60 -7.58 0.85
C ASN A 352 11.76 -6.39 1.40
N ASN A 353 10.89 -6.65 2.38
CA ASN A 353 10.10 -5.60 3.03
C ASN A 353 11.01 -4.61 3.80
N TYR A 354 11.98 -5.10 4.55
CA TYR A 354 12.94 -4.30 5.30
C TYR A 354 13.75 -3.35 4.40
N LEU A 355 14.33 -3.87 3.31
CA LEU A 355 15.08 -3.06 2.34
C LEU A 355 14.18 -2.01 1.66
N THR A 356 12.92 -2.38 1.36
CA THR A 356 11.93 -1.43 0.83
C THR A 356 11.65 -0.32 1.82
N GLY A 357 11.54 -0.64 3.11
CA GLY A 357 11.36 0.34 4.19
C GLY A 357 12.52 1.31 4.34
N LEU A 358 13.76 0.83 4.25
CA LEU A 358 14.95 1.67 4.31
C LEU A 358 15.03 2.71 3.17
N ARG A 359 14.32 2.50 2.07
CA ARG A 359 14.23 3.45 0.93
C ARG A 359 13.20 4.56 1.12
N MET A 360 12.29 4.45 2.09
CA MET A 360 11.23 5.43 2.29
C MET A 360 11.73 6.88 2.45
N PRO A 361 12.82 7.16 3.19
CA PRO A 361 13.40 8.51 3.29
C PRO A 361 13.86 9.08 1.94
N LEU A 362 14.45 8.25 1.07
CA LEU A 362 14.86 8.67 -0.27
C LEU A 362 13.65 9.05 -1.13
N ILE A 363 12.59 8.23 -1.08
CA ILE A 363 11.34 8.48 -1.82
C ILE A 363 10.69 9.77 -1.32
N THR A 364 10.67 9.99 -0.01
CA THR A 364 10.10 11.20 0.59
C THR A 364 10.90 12.45 0.23
N MET A 365 12.23 12.39 0.34
CA MET A 365 13.12 13.51 -0.02
C MET A 365 13.04 13.84 -1.51
N LYS A 366 13.04 12.81 -2.38
CA LYS A 366 12.82 12.96 -3.82
C LYS A 366 11.49 13.66 -4.12
N GLY A 367 10.42 13.25 -3.44
CA GLY A 367 9.09 13.86 -3.58
C GLY A 367 9.08 15.33 -3.19
N ALA A 368 9.76 15.67 -2.10
CA ALA A 368 9.90 17.03 -1.61
C ALA A 368 10.77 17.93 -2.52
N ALA A 369 11.84 17.36 -3.10
CA ALA A 369 12.75 18.05 -3.99
C ALA A 369 12.26 18.13 -5.44
N GLY A 370 11.20 17.40 -5.81
CA GLY A 370 10.66 17.40 -7.17
C GLY A 370 11.54 16.71 -8.21
N THR A 371 12.53 15.91 -7.82
CA THR A 371 13.49 15.22 -8.70
C THR A 371 12.90 13.94 -9.31
N TYR A 372 11.73 14.03 -9.97
CA TYR A 372 11.04 12.86 -10.53
C TYR A 372 11.57 12.42 -11.89
N MET A 373 12.06 13.37 -12.71
CA MET A 373 12.49 13.07 -14.06
C MET A 373 13.88 12.40 -14.12
N GLU A 374 14.71 12.66 -13.13
CA GLU A 374 16.09 12.17 -13.06
C GLU A 374 16.20 10.65 -12.90
N ASP A 375 15.20 10.04 -12.29
CA ASP A 375 15.16 8.59 -12.09
C ASP A 375 13.96 7.92 -12.78
N ALA A 376 13.32 8.60 -13.74
CA ALA A 376 12.14 8.09 -14.44
C ALA A 376 12.37 6.73 -15.15
N TRP A 377 13.61 6.41 -15.52
CA TRP A 377 14.00 5.14 -16.14
C TRP A 377 14.19 4.00 -15.14
N ILE A 378 14.48 4.31 -13.86
CA ILE A 378 14.79 3.29 -12.83
C ILE A 378 13.68 2.27 -12.64
N PRO A 379 12.38 2.64 -12.53
CA PRO A 379 11.31 1.67 -12.39
C PRO A 379 11.25 0.66 -13.54
N PHE A 380 11.57 1.09 -14.76
CA PHE A 380 11.60 0.20 -15.93
C PHE A 380 12.79 -0.76 -15.87
N ALA A 381 14.00 -0.25 -15.59
CA ALA A 381 15.20 -1.08 -15.42
C ALA A 381 15.01 -2.08 -14.26
N PHE A 382 14.47 -1.62 -13.15
CA PHE A 382 14.12 -2.46 -12.02
C PHE A 382 13.14 -3.58 -12.45
N ALA A 383 12.05 -3.25 -13.14
CA ALA A 383 11.06 -4.23 -13.56
C ALA A 383 11.64 -5.31 -14.47
N ILE A 384 12.51 -4.93 -15.41
CA ILE A 384 13.18 -5.87 -16.31
C ILE A 384 14.13 -6.79 -15.53
N ILE A 385 15.00 -6.23 -14.70
CA ILE A 385 15.97 -7.00 -13.90
C ILE A 385 15.24 -7.91 -12.91
N ASN A 386 14.23 -7.40 -12.22
CA ASN A 386 13.39 -8.17 -11.31
C ASN A 386 12.74 -9.35 -12.05
N LEU A 387 12.09 -9.10 -13.19
CA LEU A 387 11.42 -10.15 -13.97
C LEU A 387 12.40 -11.25 -14.38
N VAL A 388 13.54 -10.88 -14.95
CA VAL A 388 14.56 -11.83 -15.40
C VAL A 388 15.14 -12.62 -14.21
N ALA A 389 15.54 -11.93 -13.14
CA ALA A 389 16.10 -12.58 -11.96
C ALA A 389 15.06 -13.49 -11.27
N SER A 390 13.81 -13.06 -11.15
CA SER A 390 12.73 -13.86 -10.57
C SER A 390 12.44 -15.12 -11.39
N ILE A 391 12.40 -15.03 -12.72
CA ILE A 391 12.19 -16.20 -13.60
C ILE A 391 13.35 -17.21 -13.49
N ILE A 392 14.57 -16.74 -13.30
CA ILE A 392 15.73 -17.62 -13.11
C ILE A 392 15.69 -18.28 -11.73
N LEU A 393 15.53 -17.46 -10.68
CA LEU A 393 15.65 -17.91 -9.29
C LEU A 393 14.46 -18.76 -8.83
N VAL A 394 13.25 -18.53 -9.37
CA VAL A 394 12.06 -19.31 -9.03
C VAL A 394 12.22 -20.80 -9.34
N LYS A 395 13.00 -21.15 -10.38
CA LYS A 395 13.24 -22.54 -10.77
C LYS A 395 13.99 -23.35 -9.71
N TRP A 396 14.82 -22.68 -8.90
CA TRP A 396 15.65 -23.33 -7.86
C TRP A 396 15.09 -23.12 -6.46
N MET A 397 14.43 -22.00 -6.21
CA MET A 397 14.06 -21.56 -4.86
C MET A 397 12.55 -21.35 -4.69
N GLY A 398 11.74 -21.65 -5.71
CA GLY A 398 10.30 -21.45 -5.65
C GLY A 398 9.92 -20.01 -5.32
N VAL A 399 8.99 -19.83 -4.39
CA VAL A 399 8.49 -18.49 -3.98
C VAL A 399 9.62 -17.59 -3.45
N ALA A 400 10.60 -18.14 -2.72
CA ALA A 400 11.75 -17.36 -2.24
C ALA A 400 12.55 -16.74 -3.39
N GLY A 401 12.68 -17.48 -4.52
CA GLY A 401 13.38 -17.00 -5.72
C GLY A 401 12.74 -15.76 -6.34
N VAL A 402 11.41 -15.64 -6.29
CA VAL A 402 10.71 -14.46 -6.80
C VAL A 402 11.10 -13.21 -6.01
N PHE A 403 11.09 -13.29 -4.67
CA PHE A 403 11.45 -12.14 -3.82
C PHE A 403 12.95 -11.84 -3.83
N LEU A 404 13.80 -12.85 -3.99
CA LEU A 404 15.22 -12.61 -4.25
C LEU A 404 15.45 -11.87 -5.55
N GLY A 405 14.68 -12.18 -6.61
CA GLY A 405 14.70 -11.41 -7.86
C GLY A 405 14.35 -9.94 -7.64
N THR A 406 13.36 -9.66 -6.80
CA THR A 406 12.98 -8.29 -6.41
C THR A 406 14.11 -7.59 -5.66
N ILE A 407 14.79 -8.28 -4.73
CA ILE A 407 15.96 -7.74 -4.01
C ILE A 407 17.10 -7.44 -4.99
N VAL A 408 17.43 -8.38 -5.88
CA VAL A 408 18.48 -8.19 -6.90
C VAL A 408 18.15 -6.99 -7.80
N GLY A 409 16.91 -6.91 -8.28
CA GLY A 409 16.44 -5.79 -9.10
C GLY A 409 16.64 -4.44 -8.40
N SER A 410 16.28 -4.34 -7.13
CA SER A 410 16.43 -3.09 -6.39
C SER A 410 17.88 -2.74 -6.08
N LEU A 411 18.68 -3.73 -5.67
CA LEU A 411 20.11 -3.54 -5.39
C LEU A 411 20.91 -3.11 -6.63
N LEU A 412 20.52 -3.57 -7.83
CA LEU A 412 21.20 -3.20 -9.07
C LEU A 412 20.72 -1.86 -9.66
N THR A 413 19.61 -1.30 -9.15
CA THR A 413 19.02 -0.08 -9.72
C THR A 413 18.77 0.99 -8.66
N ALA A 414 17.65 0.91 -7.97
CA ALA A 414 17.13 1.97 -7.11
C ALA A 414 18.03 2.29 -5.91
N ASP A 415 18.64 1.25 -5.32
CA ASP A 415 19.44 1.38 -4.11
C ASP A 415 20.80 2.07 -4.35
N TRP A 416 21.28 2.01 -5.60
CA TRP A 416 22.49 2.73 -6.01
C TRP A 416 22.20 4.12 -6.56
N TYR A 417 21.30 4.21 -7.53
CA TYR A 417 21.19 5.42 -8.32
C TYR A 417 20.41 6.55 -7.63
N ARG A 418 19.34 6.21 -6.91
CA ARG A 418 18.53 7.23 -6.20
C ARG A 418 19.32 8.02 -5.17
N PRO A 419 20.16 7.40 -4.32
CA PRO A 419 21.02 8.15 -3.40
C PRO A 419 21.96 9.13 -4.10
N ILE A 420 22.53 8.73 -5.25
CA ILE A 420 23.42 9.59 -6.04
C ILE A 420 22.69 10.86 -6.45
N ILE A 421 21.45 10.75 -6.96
CA ILE A 421 20.65 11.92 -7.36
C ILE A 421 20.43 12.86 -6.18
N ILE A 422 19.98 12.35 -5.04
CA ILE A 422 19.65 13.16 -3.86
C ILE A 422 20.92 13.82 -3.30
N TYR A 423 22.02 13.07 -3.14
CA TYR A 423 23.26 13.60 -2.59
C TYR A 423 23.92 14.62 -3.52
N HIS A 424 23.82 14.44 -4.83
CA HIS A 424 24.39 15.37 -5.79
C HIS A 424 23.53 16.62 -6.01
N LYS A 425 22.18 16.47 -6.09
CA LYS A 425 21.29 17.59 -6.49
C LYS A 425 20.65 18.33 -5.32
N VAL A 426 20.57 17.70 -4.13
CA VAL A 426 19.86 18.27 -2.98
C VAL A 426 20.81 18.65 -1.85
N PHE A 427 21.83 17.81 -1.58
CA PHE A 427 22.76 18.03 -0.47
C PHE A 427 24.12 18.54 -0.93
N HIS A 428 24.50 18.36 -2.18
CA HIS A 428 25.80 18.71 -2.75
C HIS A 428 26.99 18.11 -1.96
N THR A 429 26.81 16.92 -1.42
CA THR A 429 27.79 16.20 -0.58
C THR A 429 28.05 14.79 -1.11
N SER A 430 29.05 14.11 -0.53
CA SER A 430 29.44 12.75 -0.96
C SER A 430 28.38 11.71 -0.59
N VAL A 431 27.91 10.96 -1.58
CA VAL A 431 26.98 9.84 -1.42
C VAL A 431 27.55 8.68 -0.60
N MET A 432 28.89 8.61 -0.43
CA MET A 432 29.53 7.55 0.36
C MET A 432 29.08 7.53 1.82
N LYS A 433 28.68 8.71 2.36
CA LYS A 433 28.10 8.82 3.70
C LYS A 433 26.80 8.01 3.80
N TYR A 434 25.96 8.05 2.76
CA TYR A 434 24.73 7.27 2.68
C TYR A 434 25.02 5.77 2.66
N TYR A 435 25.89 5.30 1.75
CA TYR A 435 26.15 3.87 1.61
C TYR A 435 26.74 3.25 2.87
N LYS A 436 27.68 3.93 3.55
CA LYS A 436 28.21 3.45 4.84
C LYS A 436 27.09 3.27 5.87
N ARG A 437 26.18 4.24 5.98
CA ARG A 437 25.03 4.19 6.91
C ARG A 437 24.01 3.13 6.50
N TYR A 438 23.70 3.03 5.23
CA TYR A 438 22.75 2.06 4.66
C TYR A 438 23.22 0.62 4.90
N ILE A 439 24.50 0.32 4.62
CA ILE A 439 25.10 -0.99 4.88
C ILE A 439 25.12 -1.29 6.38
N ALA A 440 25.49 -0.31 7.22
CA ALA A 440 25.45 -0.49 8.67
C ALA A 440 24.05 -0.85 9.17
N TYR A 441 23.02 -0.18 8.67
CA TYR A 441 21.62 -0.48 9.03
C TYR A 441 21.18 -1.86 8.52
N ILE A 442 21.61 -2.29 7.34
CA ILE A 442 21.34 -3.65 6.86
C ILE A 442 21.96 -4.68 7.80
N VAL A 443 23.25 -4.54 8.12
CA VAL A 443 23.96 -5.47 9.01
C VAL A 443 23.35 -5.51 10.41
N LEU A 444 23.05 -4.35 10.99
CA LEU A 444 22.39 -4.26 12.30
C LEU A 444 20.98 -4.86 12.28
N GLY A 445 20.22 -4.65 11.22
CA GLY A 445 18.90 -5.26 11.04
C GLY A 445 18.98 -6.78 10.98
N LEU A 446 19.93 -7.32 10.21
CA LEU A 446 20.18 -8.77 10.14
C LEU A 446 20.60 -9.35 11.49
N LEU A 447 21.49 -8.66 12.25
CA LEU A 447 21.88 -9.07 13.60
C LEU A 447 20.67 -9.09 14.56
N ASN A 448 19.85 -8.05 14.55
CA ASN A 448 18.61 -8.00 15.35
C ASN A 448 17.67 -9.16 15.02
N MET A 449 17.45 -9.42 13.72
CA MET A 449 16.61 -10.54 13.27
C MET A 449 17.18 -11.90 13.71
N CYS A 450 18.49 -12.10 13.59
CA CYS A 450 19.16 -13.34 13.99
C CYS A 450 19.03 -13.58 15.50
N ILE A 451 19.37 -12.58 16.33
CA ILE A 451 19.31 -12.68 17.80
C ILE A 451 17.87 -12.95 18.27
N ALA A 452 16.90 -12.20 17.75
CA ALA A 452 15.50 -12.39 18.13
C ALA A 452 14.94 -13.72 17.68
N TYR A 453 15.26 -14.17 16.46
CA TYR A 453 14.82 -15.44 15.92
C TYR A 453 15.37 -16.61 16.78
N VAL A 454 16.66 -16.62 17.07
CA VAL A 454 17.27 -17.63 17.96
C VAL A 454 16.61 -17.59 19.35
N GLY A 455 16.39 -16.40 19.90
CA GLY A 455 15.65 -16.25 21.17
C GLY A 455 14.25 -16.84 21.13
N CYS A 456 13.52 -16.65 20.04
CA CYS A 456 12.18 -17.22 19.84
C CYS A 456 12.19 -18.74 19.65
N GLU A 457 13.20 -19.33 19.00
CA GLU A 457 13.34 -20.78 18.83
C GLU A 457 13.68 -21.52 20.14
N LEU A 458 14.33 -20.83 21.09
CA LEU A 458 14.58 -21.38 22.43
C LEU A 458 13.30 -21.49 23.27
N VAL A 459 12.21 -20.82 22.88
CA VAL A 459 10.93 -20.86 23.59
C VAL A 459 10.17 -22.15 23.23
N LYS A 460 10.31 -23.17 24.08
CA LYS A 460 9.62 -24.47 23.96
C LYS A 460 8.49 -24.58 24.99
N ILE A 461 7.46 -23.73 24.86
CA ILE A 461 6.31 -23.73 25.76
C ILE A 461 5.18 -24.55 25.13
N LYS A 462 4.63 -25.54 25.90
CA LYS A 462 3.56 -26.43 25.42
C LYS A 462 2.25 -25.71 25.09
N PHE A 463 1.94 -24.63 25.79
CA PHE A 463 0.74 -23.83 25.53
C PHE A 463 0.99 -22.82 24.40
N VAL A 464 0.38 -23.06 23.24
CA VAL A 464 0.59 -22.27 22.00
C VAL A 464 0.43 -20.77 22.24
N PHE A 465 -0.67 -20.33 22.87
CA PHE A 465 -0.91 -18.91 23.14
C PHE A 465 0.14 -18.28 24.06
N VAL A 466 0.55 -19.00 25.11
CA VAL A 466 1.60 -18.50 26.02
C VAL A 466 2.92 -18.40 25.30
N GLY A 467 3.29 -19.43 24.53
CA GLY A 467 4.48 -19.43 23.69
C GLY A 467 4.48 -18.26 22.70
N PHE A 468 3.36 -17.97 22.07
CA PHE A 468 3.21 -16.86 21.15
C PHE A 468 3.36 -15.49 21.84
N ILE A 469 2.76 -15.30 23.03
CA ILE A 469 2.95 -14.07 23.81
C ILE A 469 4.41 -13.86 24.17
N VAL A 470 5.12 -14.92 24.59
CA VAL A 470 6.56 -14.82 24.89
C VAL A 470 7.35 -14.47 23.64
N LYS A 471 7.05 -15.05 22.47
CA LYS A 471 7.68 -14.67 21.20
C LYS A 471 7.40 -13.20 20.84
N ILE A 472 6.20 -12.68 21.09
CA ILE A 472 5.88 -11.25 20.93
C ILE A 472 6.79 -10.40 21.82
N ILE A 473 6.95 -10.76 23.09
CA ILE A 473 7.80 -10.01 24.03
C ILE A 473 9.26 -10.01 23.58
N ILE A 474 9.79 -11.16 23.18
CA ILE A 474 11.18 -11.26 22.68
C ILE A 474 11.35 -10.43 21.40
N SER A 475 10.46 -10.61 20.43
CA SER A 475 10.55 -9.89 19.15
C SER A 475 10.39 -8.36 19.30
N ALA A 476 9.71 -7.89 20.33
CA ALA A 476 9.59 -6.48 20.64
C ALA A 476 10.81 -5.95 21.43
N LEU A 477 11.24 -6.67 22.47
CA LEU A 477 12.29 -6.18 23.37
C LEU A 477 13.69 -6.23 22.74
N VAL A 478 14.01 -7.27 21.96
CA VAL A 478 15.34 -7.41 21.37
C VAL A 478 15.74 -6.21 20.51
N PRO A 479 14.97 -5.80 19.49
CA PRO A 479 15.35 -4.63 18.70
C PRO A 479 15.28 -3.33 19.48
N LEU A 480 14.38 -3.18 20.45
CA LEU A 480 14.32 -1.99 21.30
C LEU A 480 15.57 -1.86 22.16
N ILE A 481 16.00 -2.94 22.84
CA ILE A 481 17.16 -2.93 23.72
C ILE A 481 18.45 -2.71 22.93
N ILE A 482 18.68 -3.49 21.86
CA ILE A 482 19.89 -3.40 21.05
C ILE A 482 20.01 -2.03 20.42
N ASN A 483 18.97 -1.53 19.74
CA ASN A 483 19.04 -0.25 19.05
C ASN A 483 19.13 0.93 20.03
N THR A 484 18.44 0.86 21.18
CA THR A 484 18.58 1.89 22.21
C THR A 484 19.99 1.90 22.77
N ALA A 485 20.58 0.75 23.11
CA ALA A 485 21.94 0.65 23.63
C ALA A 485 23.00 1.19 22.65
N LEU A 486 22.82 0.92 21.35
CA LEU A 486 23.75 1.37 20.31
C LEU A 486 23.64 2.87 20.00
N PHE A 487 22.43 3.41 20.03
CA PHE A 487 22.14 4.75 19.49
C PHE A 487 21.73 5.81 20.52
N TYR A 488 21.62 5.49 21.84
CA TYR A 488 21.10 6.42 22.87
C TYR A 488 21.85 7.76 22.96
N ARG A 489 23.13 7.84 22.52
CA ARG A 489 23.94 9.04 22.49
C ARG A 489 23.92 9.79 21.16
N THR A 490 23.29 9.25 20.13
CA THR A 490 23.28 9.88 18.81
C THR A 490 22.26 11.02 18.73
N LYS A 491 22.54 11.99 17.85
CA LYS A 491 21.63 13.12 17.60
C LYS A 491 20.29 12.63 17.04
N GLU A 492 20.31 11.64 16.18
CA GLU A 492 19.14 11.06 15.55
C GLU A 492 18.21 10.40 16.56
N PHE A 493 18.77 9.68 17.55
CA PHE A 493 17.97 9.06 18.61
C PHE A 493 17.35 10.11 19.54
N ASN A 494 18.09 11.15 19.88
CA ASN A 494 17.56 12.27 20.68
C ASN A 494 16.41 12.99 19.95
N ALA A 495 16.53 13.21 18.64
CA ALA A 495 15.45 13.76 17.82
C ALA A 495 14.21 12.85 17.84
N LEU A 496 14.36 11.53 17.70
CA LEU A 496 13.28 10.56 17.79
C LEU A 496 12.58 10.62 19.16
N LYS A 497 13.36 10.67 20.25
CA LYS A 497 12.86 10.80 21.63
C LYS A 497 12.06 12.09 21.83
N GLU A 498 12.54 13.21 21.33
CA GLU A 498 11.81 14.50 21.39
C GLU A 498 10.50 14.45 20.61
N MET A 499 10.50 13.84 19.41
CA MET A 499 9.27 13.65 18.64
C MET A 499 8.26 12.80 19.41
N GLY A 500 8.69 11.70 20.02
CA GLY A 500 7.86 10.85 20.86
C GLY A 500 7.28 11.62 22.08
N ASN A 501 8.10 12.38 22.76
CA ASN A 501 7.65 13.21 23.91
C ASN A 501 6.63 14.26 23.50
N ARG A 502 6.82 14.94 22.37
CA ARG A 502 5.84 15.92 21.85
C ARG A 502 4.48 15.28 21.54
N ILE A 503 4.48 14.07 20.99
CA ILE A 503 3.25 13.31 20.71
C ILE A 503 2.56 12.94 22.02
N LEU A 504 3.30 12.39 22.98
CA LEU A 504 2.78 12.02 24.31
C LEU A 504 2.20 13.21 25.07
N THR A 505 2.88 14.35 25.04
CA THR A 505 2.40 15.60 25.67
C THR A 505 1.10 16.08 25.01
N LYS A 506 0.99 16.04 23.68
CA LYS A 506 -0.24 16.38 22.97
C LYS A 506 -1.40 15.43 23.29
N ILE A 507 -1.13 14.13 23.46
CA ILE A 507 -2.14 13.15 23.86
C ILE A 507 -2.59 13.42 25.30
N LYS A 508 -1.65 13.61 26.23
CA LYS A 508 -1.97 13.93 27.64
C LYS A 508 -2.78 15.21 27.78
N SER A 509 -2.41 16.27 27.06
CA SER A 509 -3.15 17.56 27.11
C SER A 509 -4.58 17.42 26.55
N LYS A 510 -4.83 16.54 25.57
CA LYS A 510 -6.18 16.25 25.07
C LYS A 510 -7.01 15.39 26.02
N LEU A 511 -6.38 14.46 26.74
CA LEU A 511 -7.06 13.61 27.74
C LEU A 511 -7.36 14.34 29.05
N SER A 512 -6.61 15.39 29.38
CA SER A 512 -6.86 16.24 30.56
C SER A 512 -7.88 17.34 30.31
N LEU A 513 -8.38 17.52 29.10
CA LEU A 513 -9.40 18.49 28.69
C LEU A 513 -10.81 17.87 28.54
N ASN A 514 -10.93 16.57 28.77
CA ASN A 514 -12.18 15.82 28.93
C ASN A 514 -12.31 15.28 30.36
#